data_d6f1d7e64427cf5588aac150f8eca593
#
_entry.id   d6f1d7e64427cf5588aac150f8eca593
#
_cell.length_a   1.000
_cell.length_b   1.000
_cell.length_c   1.000
_cell.angle_alpha   90.00
_cell.angle_beta   90.00
_cell.angle_gamma   90.00
#
_symmetry.space_group_name_H-M   'P 1'
#
loop_
_entity.id
_entity.type
_entity.pdbx_description
1 polymer ?
#
loop_
_entity_poly.entity_id
_entity_poly.type
_entity_poly.pdbx_seq_one_letter_code
_entity_poly.pdbx_strand_id
1 'polypeptide(L)'
;YVLLGDAAAMTDGISGNDDDRWIFTENNPGRELSTASDLAAAARVLKGYNDTLSIHCLQIAKEIFEHTIPYGGDKVSARIQPAAELYLTTGEEQYRDFILENQETIINQIDRCGWYMARVEQKFAQMKDKKARAFSKAFRAGLTEYETRLQDQVAETPYGVPYRPHIWGAGWDIQSFGYRHYFLTASYPEIFSPEPLFNASN
;
A
#
# COMPACT_ATOMS: atom_id res chain seq x y z
N TYR A 1 23.52 4.92 14.94
CA TYR A 1 23.05 4.62 16.31
C TYR A 1 22.60 5.91 16.95
N VAL A 2 21.47 5.93 17.60
CA VAL A 2 20.99 7.05 18.42
C VAL A 2 20.75 6.53 19.83
N LEU A 3 21.20 7.29 20.82
CA LEU A 3 20.85 7.03 22.20
C LEU A 3 19.37 7.34 22.42
N LEU A 4 18.63 6.36 22.84
CA LEU A 4 17.29 6.56 23.40
C LEU A 4 17.48 6.86 24.89
N GLY A 5 17.16 8.08 25.26
CA GLY A 5 16.93 8.36 26.66
C GLY A 5 15.87 7.44 27.23
N ASP A 6 15.86 7.27 28.50
CA ASP A 6 15.01 6.42 29.32
C ASP A 6 13.80 5.79 28.73
N ALA A 7 13.91 4.55 28.35
CA ALA A 7 12.76 3.81 27.85
C ALA A 7 12.31 2.69 28.80
N ALA A 8 12.88 2.50 29.97
CA ALA A 8 12.45 1.47 30.88
C ALA A 8 13.16 1.45 32.23
N ALA A 9 12.63 0.62 33.10
CA ALA A 9 12.93 0.39 34.50
C ALA A 9 14.38 0.00 34.90
N MET A 10 15.34 0.16 34.00
CA MET A 10 16.78 -0.12 34.24
C MET A 10 17.68 1.05 33.87
N THR A 11 17.12 2.22 33.63
CA THR A 11 17.82 3.48 33.38
C THR A 11 17.49 4.48 34.49
N ASP A 12 18.32 5.49 34.66
CA ASP A 12 18.16 6.45 35.76
C ASP A 12 17.24 7.65 35.47
N GLY A 13 16.66 7.74 34.29
CA GLY A 13 15.82 8.84 33.86
C GLY A 13 16.59 10.04 33.29
N ILE A 14 17.89 9.93 33.08
CA ILE A 14 18.75 11.01 32.60
C ILE A 14 19.39 10.63 31.27
N SER A 15 18.98 11.29 30.19
CA SER A 15 19.51 11.03 28.85
C SER A 15 20.97 11.46 28.72
N GLY A 16 21.80 10.61 28.12
CA GLY A 16 23.20 10.85 27.84
C GLY A 16 24.18 10.10 28.74
N ASN A 17 23.68 9.22 29.60
CA ASN A 17 24.49 8.39 30.50
C ASN A 17 24.81 6.99 29.93
N ASP A 18 25.69 6.26 30.59
CA ASP A 18 26.15 4.93 30.17
C ASP A 18 25.05 3.85 30.24
N ASP A 19 23.99 4.07 31.01
CA ASP A 19 22.84 3.18 31.14
C ASP A 19 21.73 3.39 30.09
N ASP A 20 21.88 4.40 29.24
CA ASP A 20 20.98 4.64 28.13
C ASP A 20 21.04 3.52 27.09
N ARG A 21 19.88 3.23 26.52
CA ARG A 21 19.77 2.24 25.47
C ARG A 21 20.16 2.82 24.10
N TRP A 22 20.95 2.05 23.39
CA TRP A 22 21.24 2.31 21.99
C TRP A 22 20.17 1.75 21.10
N ILE A 23 19.67 2.56 20.17
CA ILE A 23 18.86 2.08 19.06
C ILE A 23 19.61 2.15 17.75
N PHE A 24 19.30 1.24 16.87
CA PHE A 24 19.73 1.32 15.50
C PHE A 24 18.78 2.23 14.75
N THR A 25 19.29 3.30 14.17
CA THR A 25 18.59 4.10 13.18
C THR A 25 19.08 3.66 11.81
N GLU A 26 18.13 3.34 10.95
CA GLU A 26 18.44 3.11 9.54
C GLU A 26 17.68 4.12 8.69
N ASN A 27 18.29 4.54 7.62
CA ASN A 27 17.57 5.25 6.59
C ASN A 27 16.80 4.21 5.77
N ASN A 28 15.50 4.08 6.01
CA ASN A 28 14.65 3.11 5.35
C ASN A 28 13.46 3.80 4.65
N PRO A 29 13.69 4.32 3.43
CA PRO A 29 12.67 5.02 2.67
C PRO A 29 11.39 4.20 2.43
N GLY A 30 11.51 2.89 2.33
CA GLY A 30 10.36 1.99 2.17
C GLY A 30 9.43 2.01 3.38
N ARG A 31 9.99 1.98 4.60
CA ARG A 31 9.20 2.08 5.84
C ARG A 31 8.61 3.47 6.02
N GLU A 32 9.40 4.51 5.75
CA GLU A 32 8.93 5.90 5.84
C GLU A 32 7.74 6.13 4.93
N LEU A 33 7.83 5.72 3.65
CA LEU A 33 6.74 5.84 2.69
C LEU A 33 5.53 4.97 3.04
N SER A 34 5.72 3.77 3.60
CA SER A 34 4.63 2.97 4.15
C SER A 34 3.92 3.71 5.30
N THR A 35 4.69 4.31 6.21
CA THR A 35 4.14 5.14 7.30
C THR A 35 3.36 6.33 6.74
N ALA A 36 3.83 6.98 5.67
CA ALA A 36 3.07 8.06 5.02
C ALA A 36 1.71 7.58 4.50
N SER A 37 1.65 6.35 3.97
CA SER A 37 0.38 5.76 3.52
C SER A 37 -0.59 5.58 4.68
N ASP A 38 -0.11 5.02 5.79
CA ASP A 38 -0.92 4.78 6.98
C ASP A 38 -1.41 6.09 7.61
N LEU A 39 -0.54 7.10 7.70
CA LEU A 39 -0.89 8.42 8.22
C LEU A 39 -1.90 9.15 7.32
N ALA A 40 -1.77 9.06 5.99
CA ALA A 40 -2.74 9.65 5.08
C ALA A 40 -4.13 8.98 5.19
N ALA A 41 -4.16 7.65 5.36
CA ALA A 41 -5.39 6.92 5.62
C ALA A 41 -5.99 7.28 6.98
N ALA A 42 -5.16 7.34 8.04
CA ALA A 42 -5.58 7.74 9.38
C ALA A 42 -6.17 9.16 9.40
N ALA A 43 -5.55 10.11 8.71
CA ALA A 43 -6.05 11.46 8.57
C ALA A 43 -7.47 11.50 8.03
N ARG A 44 -7.76 10.68 7.01
CA ARG A 44 -9.10 10.59 6.41
C ARG A 44 -10.15 10.03 7.37
N VAL A 45 -9.78 9.02 8.17
CA VAL A 45 -10.68 8.36 9.14
C VAL A 45 -10.93 9.24 10.36
N LEU A 46 -9.92 9.97 10.82
CA LEU A 46 -9.99 10.82 12.00
C LEU A 46 -10.72 12.14 11.77
N LYS A 47 -10.90 12.53 10.51
CA LYS A 47 -11.58 13.78 10.15
C LYS A 47 -13.02 13.80 10.68
N GLY A 48 -13.34 14.84 11.44
CA GLY A 48 -14.63 14.99 12.10
C GLY A 48 -14.74 14.24 13.44
N TYR A 49 -13.75 13.44 13.81
CA TYR A 49 -13.67 12.76 15.09
C TYR A 49 -12.54 13.33 15.98
N ASN A 50 -11.36 13.52 15.41
CA ASN A 50 -10.22 14.17 16.04
C ASN A 50 -9.45 14.98 14.97
N ASP A 51 -9.92 16.18 14.72
CA ASP A 51 -9.39 17.02 13.64
C ASP A 51 -7.93 17.45 13.88
N THR A 52 -7.53 17.65 15.14
CA THR A 52 -6.13 17.99 15.45
C THR A 52 -5.19 16.87 15.03
N LEU A 53 -5.49 15.63 15.41
CA LEU A 53 -4.69 14.47 15.04
C LEU A 53 -4.77 14.20 13.53
N SER A 54 -5.95 14.36 12.93
CA SER A 54 -6.15 14.25 11.47
C SER A 54 -5.22 15.18 10.69
N ILE A 55 -5.15 16.45 11.10
CA ILE A 55 -4.28 17.46 10.47
C ILE A 55 -2.80 17.09 10.63
N HIS A 56 -2.37 16.68 11.83
CA HIS A 56 -0.98 16.28 12.07
C HIS A 56 -0.59 15.05 11.23
N CYS A 57 -1.45 14.03 11.19
CA CYS A 57 -1.22 12.84 10.37
C CYS A 57 -1.05 13.21 8.88
N LEU A 58 -1.91 14.07 8.36
CA LEU A 58 -1.84 14.50 6.98
C LEU A 58 -0.58 15.30 6.67
N GLN A 59 -0.21 16.23 7.57
CA GLN A 59 0.99 17.04 7.42
C GLN A 59 2.24 16.15 7.36
N ILE A 60 2.41 15.24 8.32
CA ILE A 60 3.56 14.32 8.36
C ILE A 60 3.58 13.41 7.12
N ALA A 61 2.42 12.91 6.69
CA ALA A 61 2.34 12.08 5.49
C ALA A 61 2.85 12.81 4.24
N LYS A 62 2.49 14.09 4.09
CA LYS A 62 2.96 14.94 2.99
C LYS A 62 4.46 15.19 3.07
N GLU A 63 4.97 15.57 4.24
CA GLU A 63 6.39 15.82 4.47
C GLU A 63 7.24 14.59 4.14
N ILE A 64 6.81 13.40 4.58
CA ILE A 64 7.50 12.15 4.24
C ILE A 64 7.46 11.93 2.72
N PHE A 65 6.31 12.08 2.09
CA PHE A 65 6.19 11.87 0.64
C PHE A 65 7.09 12.81 -0.17
N GLU A 66 7.22 14.05 0.26
CA GLU A 66 8.03 15.07 -0.42
C GLU A 66 9.53 14.85 -0.24
N HIS A 67 9.97 14.50 0.98
CA HIS A 67 11.39 14.49 1.34
C HIS A 67 12.03 13.10 1.26
N THR A 68 11.26 12.03 1.31
CA THR A 68 11.82 10.67 1.29
C THR A 68 12.13 10.22 -0.14
N ILE A 69 13.41 9.97 -0.40
CA ILE A 69 13.92 9.49 -1.69
C ILE A 69 14.23 8.00 -1.58
N PRO A 70 13.49 7.11 -2.28
CA PRO A 70 13.78 5.68 -2.28
C PRO A 70 15.17 5.36 -2.85
N TYR A 71 15.80 4.30 -2.33
CA TYR A 71 17.03 3.77 -2.86
C TYR A 71 16.79 2.79 -4.01
N GLY A 72 17.83 2.57 -4.83
CA GLY A 72 17.85 1.55 -5.85
C GLY A 72 17.11 1.91 -7.13
N GLY A 73 16.90 0.89 -7.98
CA GLY A 73 16.35 1.08 -9.33
C GLY A 73 14.87 1.41 -9.38
N ASP A 74 14.08 0.87 -8.46
CA ASP A 74 12.63 1.09 -8.42
C ASP A 74 12.23 2.16 -7.39
N LYS A 75 12.45 3.41 -7.78
CA LYS A 75 12.10 4.57 -6.94
C LYS A 75 10.60 4.87 -6.94
N VAL A 76 9.84 4.30 -7.85
CA VAL A 76 8.43 4.60 -8.08
C VAL A 76 7.53 3.72 -7.21
N SER A 77 7.77 2.41 -7.19
CA SER A 77 6.87 1.44 -6.53
C SER A 77 6.62 1.76 -5.06
N ALA A 78 7.64 2.17 -4.32
CA ALA A 78 7.49 2.55 -2.92
C ALA A 78 6.61 3.81 -2.71
N ARG A 79 6.47 4.64 -3.75
CA ARG A 79 5.68 5.90 -3.69
C ARG A 79 4.24 5.73 -4.18
N ILE A 80 3.88 4.62 -4.80
CA ILE A 80 2.54 4.41 -5.37
C ILE A 80 1.48 4.41 -4.27
N GLN A 81 1.68 3.65 -3.20
CA GLN A 81 0.69 3.56 -2.12
C GLN A 81 0.49 4.90 -1.38
N PRO A 82 1.54 5.60 -0.93
CA PRO A 82 1.34 6.91 -0.30
C PRO A 82 0.73 7.95 -1.26
N ALA A 83 1.07 7.94 -2.54
CA ALA A 83 0.42 8.81 -3.52
C ALA A 83 -1.08 8.50 -3.63
N ALA A 84 -1.45 7.20 -3.67
CA ALA A 84 -2.85 6.78 -3.69
C ALA A 84 -3.62 7.24 -2.45
N GLU A 85 -3.08 7.01 -1.25
CA GLU A 85 -3.73 7.40 0.00
C GLU A 85 -3.80 8.93 0.18
N LEU A 86 -2.75 9.66 -0.19
CA LEU A 86 -2.75 11.13 -0.20
C LEU A 86 -3.79 11.67 -1.19
N TYR A 87 -3.86 11.11 -2.42
CA TYR A 87 -4.89 11.50 -3.38
C TYR A 87 -6.30 11.23 -2.85
N LEU A 88 -6.54 10.06 -2.27
CA LEU A 88 -7.84 9.70 -1.70
C LEU A 88 -8.26 10.63 -0.56
N THR A 89 -7.29 11.14 0.20
CA THR A 89 -7.53 11.99 1.37
C THR A 89 -7.69 13.46 1.01
N THR A 90 -6.87 13.96 0.06
CA THR A 90 -6.79 15.40 -0.25
C THR A 90 -7.47 15.77 -1.57
N GLY A 91 -7.47 14.87 -2.55
CA GLY A 91 -7.87 15.15 -3.93
C GLY A 91 -6.87 16.01 -4.71
N GLU A 92 -5.67 16.27 -4.18
CA GLU A 92 -4.68 17.15 -4.80
C GLU A 92 -4.15 16.58 -6.12
N GLU A 93 -4.00 17.47 -7.10
CA GLU A 93 -3.61 17.09 -8.47
C GLU A 93 -2.21 16.50 -8.56
N GLN A 94 -1.28 16.93 -7.73
CA GLN A 94 0.09 16.41 -7.73
C GLN A 94 0.15 14.88 -7.49
N TYR A 95 -0.68 14.34 -6.62
CA TYR A 95 -0.74 12.89 -6.36
C TYR A 95 -1.46 12.15 -7.47
N ARG A 96 -2.52 12.76 -8.03
CA ARG A 96 -3.19 12.24 -9.23
C ARG A 96 -2.22 12.14 -10.40
N ASP A 97 -1.48 13.20 -10.66
CA ASP A 97 -0.57 13.28 -11.80
C ASP A 97 0.58 12.29 -11.63
N PHE A 98 1.13 12.14 -10.42
CA PHE A 98 2.11 11.10 -10.11
C PHE A 98 1.58 9.69 -10.45
N ILE A 99 0.33 9.37 -10.09
CA ILE A 99 -0.29 8.08 -10.39
C ILE A 99 -0.44 7.89 -11.90
N LEU A 100 -0.92 8.90 -12.61
CA LEU A 100 -1.13 8.84 -14.07
C LEU A 100 0.19 8.72 -14.84
N GLU A 101 1.23 9.41 -14.41
CA GLU A 101 2.58 9.34 -15.00
C GLU A 101 3.24 7.97 -14.80
N ASN A 102 2.89 7.27 -13.72
CA ASN A 102 3.46 5.97 -13.39
C ASN A 102 2.51 4.79 -13.67
N GLN A 103 1.55 4.98 -14.58
CA GLN A 103 0.54 3.98 -14.95
C GLN A 103 1.16 2.62 -15.31
N GLU A 104 2.21 2.59 -16.09
CA GLU A 104 2.86 1.35 -16.54
C GLU A 104 3.41 0.55 -15.35
N THR A 105 4.10 1.20 -14.44
CA THR A 105 4.61 0.56 -13.22
C THR A 105 3.48 0.00 -12.36
N ILE A 106 2.37 0.74 -12.23
CA ILE A 106 1.20 0.31 -11.47
C ILE A 106 0.58 -0.94 -12.09
N ILE A 107 0.40 -0.98 -13.41
CA ILE A 107 -0.20 -2.13 -14.10
C ILE A 107 0.73 -3.34 -14.03
N ASN A 108 2.03 -3.16 -14.20
CA ASN A 108 3.00 -4.26 -14.10
C ASN A 108 3.10 -4.86 -12.68
N GLN A 109 2.66 -4.14 -11.64
CA GLN A 109 2.66 -4.59 -10.25
C GLN A 109 1.25 -4.74 -9.68
N ILE A 110 0.28 -5.05 -10.52
CA ILE A 110 -1.14 -5.06 -10.15
C ILE A 110 -1.46 -6.09 -9.05
N ASP A 111 -0.71 -7.17 -8.98
CA ASP A 111 -0.75 -8.19 -7.92
C ASP A 111 -0.45 -7.60 -6.53
N ARG A 112 0.38 -6.57 -6.47
CA ARG A 112 0.80 -5.89 -5.23
C ARG A 112 -0.05 -4.67 -4.93
N CYS A 113 -0.32 -3.84 -5.94
CA CYS A 113 -0.93 -2.53 -5.76
C CYS A 113 -2.42 -2.48 -6.15
N GLY A 114 -2.95 -3.47 -6.86
CA GLY A 114 -4.31 -3.47 -7.38
C GLY A 114 -5.37 -3.23 -6.32
N TRP A 115 -5.24 -3.84 -5.16
CA TRP A 115 -6.22 -3.76 -4.07
C TRP A 115 -6.41 -2.35 -3.50
N TYR A 116 -5.35 -1.55 -3.33
CA TYR A 116 -5.48 -0.18 -2.86
C TYR A 116 -5.72 0.81 -4.00
N MET A 117 -5.21 0.52 -5.21
CA MET A 117 -5.44 1.33 -6.40
C MET A 117 -6.89 1.23 -6.89
N ALA A 118 -7.63 0.19 -6.55
CA ALA A 118 -9.05 0.04 -6.88
C ALA A 118 -9.88 1.27 -6.47
N ARG A 119 -9.62 1.82 -5.28
CA ARG A 119 -10.33 3.01 -4.79
C ARG A 119 -9.99 4.29 -5.60
N VAL A 120 -8.77 4.39 -6.09
CA VAL A 120 -8.34 5.49 -6.97
C VAL A 120 -8.97 5.33 -8.35
N GLU A 121 -8.92 4.11 -8.90
CA GLU A 121 -9.52 3.81 -10.21
C GLU A 121 -11.02 4.13 -10.24
N GLN A 122 -11.77 3.77 -9.22
CA GLN A 122 -13.19 4.09 -9.12
C GLN A 122 -13.47 5.61 -9.18
N LYS A 123 -12.59 6.44 -8.60
CA LYS A 123 -12.68 7.90 -8.76
C LYS A 123 -12.32 8.33 -10.18
N PHE A 124 -11.26 7.77 -10.76
CA PHE A 124 -10.82 8.10 -12.11
C PHE A 124 -11.85 7.74 -13.18
N ALA A 125 -12.54 6.61 -13.02
CA ALA A 125 -13.61 6.17 -13.91
C ALA A 125 -14.76 7.20 -14.03
N GLN A 126 -15.01 7.95 -12.95
CA GLN A 126 -16.06 8.96 -12.88
C GLN A 126 -15.62 10.34 -13.40
N MET A 127 -14.32 10.55 -13.63
CA MET A 127 -13.79 11.82 -14.09
C MET A 127 -14.06 12.05 -15.58
N LYS A 128 -14.22 13.31 -15.98
CA LYS A 128 -14.28 13.68 -17.41
C LYS A 128 -12.90 13.72 -18.08
N ASP A 129 -11.82 13.62 -17.30
CA ASP A 129 -10.46 13.66 -17.78
C ASP A 129 -10.10 12.44 -18.64
N LYS A 130 -9.47 12.68 -19.79
CA LYS A 130 -9.13 11.63 -20.76
C LYS A 130 -8.04 10.70 -20.24
N LYS A 131 -7.04 11.25 -19.52
CA LYS A 131 -5.92 10.44 -18.96
C LYS A 131 -6.42 9.54 -17.84
N ALA A 132 -7.26 10.07 -16.94
CA ALA A 132 -7.87 9.29 -15.86
C ALA A 132 -8.73 8.14 -16.41
N ARG A 133 -9.53 8.37 -17.46
CA ARG A 133 -10.31 7.31 -18.12
C ARG A 133 -9.45 6.30 -18.85
N ALA A 134 -8.36 6.74 -19.48
CA ALA A 134 -7.40 5.82 -20.11
C ALA A 134 -6.72 4.93 -19.08
N PHE A 135 -6.30 5.49 -17.95
CA PHE A 135 -5.79 4.75 -16.81
C PHE A 135 -6.80 3.70 -16.33
N SER A 136 -8.05 4.10 -16.07
CA SER A 136 -9.12 3.20 -15.62
C SER A 136 -9.29 2.01 -16.57
N LYS A 137 -9.34 2.27 -17.89
CA LYS A 137 -9.44 1.20 -18.90
C LYS A 137 -8.25 0.25 -18.86
N ALA A 138 -7.03 0.78 -18.81
CA ALA A 138 -5.81 -0.02 -18.78
C ALA A 138 -5.66 -0.81 -17.48
N PHE A 139 -6.02 -0.21 -16.35
CA PHE A 139 -6.01 -0.87 -15.05
C PHE A 139 -6.98 -2.06 -14.98
N ARG A 140 -8.22 -1.90 -15.48
CA ARG A 140 -9.19 -2.99 -15.56
C ARG A 140 -8.74 -4.12 -16.48
N ALA A 141 -8.11 -3.79 -17.61
CA ALA A 141 -7.51 -4.80 -18.48
C ALA A 141 -6.41 -5.58 -17.75
N GLY A 142 -5.52 -4.89 -17.02
CA GLY A 142 -4.49 -5.52 -16.20
C GLY A 142 -5.07 -6.42 -15.10
N LEU A 143 -6.18 -6.02 -14.47
CA LEU A 143 -6.88 -6.88 -13.50
C LEU A 143 -7.43 -8.15 -14.14
N THR A 144 -7.97 -8.06 -15.36
CA THR A 144 -8.46 -9.24 -16.10
C THR A 144 -7.32 -10.20 -16.44
N GLU A 145 -6.18 -9.68 -16.88
CA GLU A 145 -4.98 -10.48 -17.13
C GLU A 145 -4.45 -11.12 -15.84
N TYR A 146 -4.51 -10.39 -14.73
CA TYR A 146 -4.11 -10.91 -13.44
C TYR A 146 -5.01 -12.06 -12.98
N GLU A 147 -6.33 -11.92 -13.12
CA GLU A 147 -7.28 -12.99 -12.81
C GLU A 147 -7.01 -14.23 -13.68
N THR A 148 -6.73 -14.06 -14.97
CA THR A 148 -6.38 -15.20 -15.85
C THR A 148 -5.14 -15.92 -15.31
N ARG A 149 -4.10 -15.21 -14.89
CA ARG A 149 -2.91 -15.84 -14.29
C ARG A 149 -3.21 -16.59 -12.99
N LEU A 150 -4.15 -16.07 -12.18
CA LEU A 150 -4.58 -16.77 -10.97
C LEU A 150 -5.30 -18.08 -11.29
N GLN A 151 -6.16 -18.09 -12.30
CA GLN A 151 -6.86 -19.31 -12.75
C GLN A 151 -5.86 -20.35 -13.29
N ASP A 152 -4.85 -19.94 -14.04
CA ASP A 152 -3.77 -20.82 -14.48
C ASP A 152 -3.02 -21.44 -13.27
N GLN A 153 -2.74 -20.63 -12.24
CA GLN A 153 -2.11 -21.12 -11.01
C GLN A 153 -2.99 -22.13 -10.25
N VAL A 154 -4.30 -21.88 -10.20
CA VAL A 154 -5.27 -22.86 -9.63
C VAL A 154 -5.16 -24.22 -10.33
N ALA A 155 -5.07 -24.22 -11.65
CA ALA A 155 -4.96 -25.45 -12.45
C ALA A 155 -3.63 -26.20 -12.22
N GLU A 156 -2.55 -25.47 -11.89
CA GLU A 156 -1.21 -26.05 -11.68
C GLU A 156 -0.95 -26.54 -10.25
N THR A 157 -1.72 -26.08 -9.27
CA THR A 157 -1.50 -26.44 -7.87
C THR A 157 -2.29 -27.69 -7.46
N PRO A 158 -1.70 -28.61 -6.67
CA PRO A 158 -2.40 -29.84 -6.26
C PRO A 158 -3.69 -29.61 -5.47
N TYR A 159 -3.78 -28.47 -4.81
CA TYR A 159 -4.90 -28.12 -3.94
C TYR A 159 -5.92 -27.19 -4.61
N GLY A 160 -5.72 -26.84 -5.88
CA GLY A 160 -6.62 -25.95 -6.59
C GLY A 160 -6.66 -24.52 -6.01
N VAL A 161 -5.54 -24.03 -5.48
CA VAL A 161 -5.44 -22.69 -4.89
C VAL A 161 -4.52 -21.79 -5.71
N PRO A 162 -4.86 -20.51 -5.92
CA PRO A 162 -4.07 -19.60 -6.74
C PRO A 162 -2.87 -18.99 -5.97
N TYR A 163 -2.24 -19.78 -5.11
CA TYR A 163 -1.14 -19.33 -4.27
C TYR A 163 -0.01 -20.34 -4.24
N ARG A 164 1.22 -19.84 -4.46
CA ARG A 164 2.45 -20.61 -4.28
C ARG A 164 3.21 -20.03 -3.09
N PRO A 165 3.28 -20.75 -1.95
CA PRO A 165 3.95 -20.25 -0.76
C PRO A 165 5.45 -20.07 -1.00
N HIS A 166 5.99 -18.99 -0.48
CA HIS A 166 7.43 -18.78 -0.40
C HIS A 166 7.99 -19.50 0.84
N ILE A 167 9.30 -19.81 0.83
CA ILE A 167 9.97 -20.56 1.91
C ILE A 167 9.86 -19.88 3.26
N TRP A 168 9.94 -18.54 3.28
CA TRP A 168 9.86 -17.73 4.50
C TRP A 168 8.56 -16.94 4.57
N GLY A 169 7.91 -17.00 5.73
CA GLY A 169 6.73 -16.21 5.98
C GLY A 169 5.46 -16.68 5.27
N ALA A 170 5.37 -17.95 4.89
CA ALA A 170 4.24 -18.49 4.14
C ALA A 170 2.87 -18.11 4.75
N GLY A 171 2.72 -18.19 6.07
CA GLY A 171 1.47 -17.80 6.75
C GLY A 171 1.13 -16.32 6.57
N TRP A 172 2.13 -15.44 6.62
CA TRP A 172 1.94 -14.00 6.38
C TRP A 172 1.55 -13.72 4.94
N ASP A 173 2.21 -14.39 3.99
CA ASP A 173 1.95 -14.21 2.57
C ASP A 173 0.54 -14.71 2.19
N ILE A 174 0.10 -15.85 2.75
CA ILE A 174 -1.26 -16.39 2.56
C ILE A 174 -2.30 -15.38 3.08
N GLN A 175 -2.10 -14.84 4.28
CA GLN A 175 -3.03 -13.83 4.84
C GLN A 175 -3.06 -12.57 3.98
N SER A 176 -1.89 -12.09 3.54
CA SER A 176 -1.77 -10.91 2.68
C SER A 176 -2.42 -11.13 1.32
N PHE A 177 -2.27 -12.33 0.75
CA PHE A 177 -2.93 -12.74 -0.48
C PHE A 177 -4.45 -12.70 -0.31
N GLY A 178 -4.98 -13.39 0.71
CA GLY A 178 -6.41 -13.43 1.00
C GLY A 178 -7.02 -12.05 1.19
N TYR A 179 -6.36 -11.19 1.97
CA TYR A 179 -6.79 -9.82 2.20
C TYR A 179 -6.86 -8.99 0.89
N ARG A 180 -5.82 -9.04 0.08
CA ARG A 180 -5.77 -8.30 -1.19
C ARG A 180 -6.87 -8.76 -2.16
N HIS A 181 -7.07 -10.08 -2.27
CA HIS A 181 -8.07 -10.65 -3.16
C HIS A 181 -9.49 -10.41 -2.67
N TYR A 182 -9.72 -10.39 -1.36
CA TYR A 182 -11.01 -9.97 -0.82
C TYR A 182 -11.38 -8.55 -1.30
N PHE A 183 -10.43 -7.60 -1.22
CA PHE A 183 -10.67 -6.24 -1.71
C PHE A 183 -10.88 -6.17 -3.23
N LEU A 184 -10.14 -6.96 -4.00
CA LEU A 184 -10.31 -7.00 -5.45
C LEU A 184 -11.66 -7.59 -5.83
N THR A 185 -12.06 -8.71 -5.22
CA THR A 185 -13.37 -9.35 -5.44
C THR A 185 -14.52 -8.41 -5.04
N ALA A 186 -14.39 -7.71 -3.91
CA ALA A 186 -15.40 -6.75 -3.47
C ALA A 186 -15.49 -5.53 -4.39
N SER A 187 -14.37 -5.10 -4.99
CA SER A 187 -14.31 -3.92 -5.87
C SER A 187 -14.68 -4.23 -7.32
N TYR A 188 -14.40 -5.44 -7.78
CA TYR A 188 -14.59 -5.89 -9.17
C TYR A 188 -15.19 -7.30 -9.23
N PRO A 189 -16.43 -7.49 -8.74
CA PRO A 189 -17.07 -8.80 -8.74
C PRO A 189 -17.34 -9.35 -10.16
N GLU A 190 -17.29 -8.47 -11.17
CA GLU A 190 -17.39 -8.85 -12.58
C GLU A 190 -16.08 -9.45 -13.15
N ILE A 191 -14.94 -9.27 -12.46
CA ILE A 191 -13.63 -9.77 -12.88
C ILE A 191 -13.21 -10.94 -11.99
N PHE A 192 -13.32 -10.79 -10.67
CA PHE A 192 -12.83 -11.76 -9.69
C PHE A 192 -13.95 -12.62 -9.11
N SER A 193 -13.77 -13.94 -9.16
CA SER A 193 -14.63 -14.88 -8.43
C SER A 193 -14.21 -15.01 -6.97
N PRO A 194 -15.14 -15.05 -6.01
CA PRO A 194 -14.84 -15.32 -4.61
C PRO A 194 -14.49 -16.81 -4.32
N GLU A 195 -14.84 -17.72 -5.20
CA GLU A 195 -14.72 -19.17 -4.98
C GLU A 195 -13.26 -19.62 -4.73
N PRO A 196 -12.25 -19.21 -5.51
CA PRO A 196 -10.86 -19.57 -5.23
C PRO A 196 -10.34 -19.07 -3.88
N LEU A 197 -10.88 -17.95 -3.38
CA LEU A 197 -10.54 -17.40 -2.08
C LEU A 197 -11.04 -18.26 -0.94
N PHE A 198 -12.28 -18.73 -1.02
CA PHE A 198 -12.86 -19.61 0.00
C PHE A 198 -12.16 -20.97 0.01
N ASN A 199 -11.78 -21.49 -1.14
CA ASN A 199 -11.04 -22.74 -1.24
C ASN A 199 -9.62 -22.62 -0.65
N ALA A 200 -8.98 -21.47 -0.76
CA ALA A 200 -7.65 -21.22 -0.20
C ALA A 200 -7.66 -20.99 1.32
N SER A 201 -8.81 -20.62 1.90
CA SER A 201 -8.95 -20.30 3.33
C SER A 201 -9.43 -21.49 4.18
N ASN A 202 -9.84 -22.59 3.57
CA ASN A 202 -10.23 -23.83 4.20
C ASN A 202 -9.13 -24.88 4.19
#